data_1d5894e8d5a411bb6f6b5866068781a8
#
_entry.id   1d5894e8d5a411bb6f6b5866068781a8
#
_cell.length_a   1.000
_cell.length_b   1.000
_cell.length_c   1.000
_cell.angle_alpha   90.00
_cell.angle_beta   90.00
_cell.angle_gamma   90.00
#
_symmetry.space_group_name_H-M   'P 1'
#
loop_
_entity.id
_entity.type
_entity.pdbx_description
1 polymer ?
#
loop_
_entity_poly.entity_id
_entity_poly.type
_entity_poly.pdbx_seq_one_letter_code
_entity_poly.pdbx_strand_id
1 'polypeptide(L)'
;MKKLGFGLMRLPLVNDDFSQPDKKQLCDMIDLFLEKGFQYFDTAWFYHNGQSEAAVKECLVKRYPRSAFLLADKMPLVLIRKESELEEYFTMQLARCGVDYFDYYLIHDMGGNRRKAAEDTHVFEFLAEKKKTGLVKHIGFSFHDTADVLDRILTEHPEVDFVQIQLNYLDWENDIIQSHKCYETAKRHGKPVIVMEPVKGGTLANIPQKVENLFRAYRPDLSVASWAIRFAASQENVMLVLSGMSNLEQVKDNLSYMENFTPFTEEEYALVQKAADIINGSIAIPCTGCAYCINKCPKNIAIPKYFALYNADMRELETKAWTAQTMLYSHFSEQFGKASDCIECGQCEKMCPQHLPIREWLKKVVARFEGTL
;
A
#
# COMPACT_ATOMS: atom_id res chain seq x y z
N MET A 1 -9.07 -7.06 19.25
CA MET A 1 -7.90 -7.46 18.42
C MET A 1 -6.82 -6.41 18.56
N LYS A 2 -5.53 -6.79 18.68
CA LYS A 2 -4.39 -5.84 18.63
C LYS A 2 -4.27 -5.22 17.24
N LYS A 3 -3.89 -3.94 17.14
CA LYS A 3 -3.93 -3.18 15.88
C LYS A 3 -2.76 -3.44 14.90
N LEU A 4 -1.88 -4.43 15.12
CA LEU A 4 -0.81 -4.79 14.19
C LEU A 4 -1.13 -6.10 13.47
N GLY A 5 -1.00 -6.12 12.14
CA GLY A 5 -1.09 -7.28 11.28
C GLY A 5 0.23 -7.58 10.57
N PHE A 6 0.48 -8.84 10.30
CA PHE A 6 1.65 -9.31 9.56
C PHE A 6 1.36 -9.31 8.05
N GLY A 7 1.93 -8.34 7.33
CA GLY A 7 1.86 -8.26 5.87
C GLY A 7 2.90 -9.18 5.23
N LEU A 8 2.45 -10.18 4.48
CA LEU A 8 3.32 -11.21 3.90
C LEU A 8 3.80 -10.89 2.47
N MET A 9 3.74 -9.61 2.10
CA MET A 9 4.30 -9.11 0.83
C MET A 9 5.83 -8.96 0.85
N ARG A 10 6.44 -8.91 2.05
CA ARG A 10 7.88 -8.69 2.24
C ARG A 10 8.48 -9.75 3.15
N LEU A 11 8.40 -11.02 2.70
CA LEU A 11 8.95 -12.15 3.45
C LEU A 11 10.48 -12.07 3.55
N PRO A 12 11.10 -12.68 4.58
CA PRO A 12 12.53 -12.90 4.60
C PRO A 12 12.95 -13.77 3.40
N LEU A 13 14.12 -13.48 2.82
CA LEU A 13 14.61 -14.11 1.59
C LEU A 13 15.92 -14.86 1.82
N VAL A 14 16.11 -15.94 1.09
CA VAL A 14 17.40 -16.61 0.98
C VAL A 14 18.23 -15.90 -0.09
N ASN A 15 19.41 -15.36 0.30
CA ASN A 15 20.33 -14.65 -0.61
C ASN A 15 19.66 -13.52 -1.43
N ASP A 16 18.70 -12.81 -0.85
CA ASP A 16 17.91 -11.75 -1.51
C ASP A 16 17.15 -12.21 -2.77
N ASP A 17 16.94 -13.53 -2.95
CA ASP A 17 16.15 -14.08 -4.05
C ASP A 17 14.65 -13.99 -3.74
N PHE A 18 13.96 -13.12 -4.45
CA PHE A 18 12.53 -12.86 -4.26
C PHE A 18 11.63 -14.09 -4.48
N SER A 19 12.12 -15.09 -5.20
CA SER A 19 11.41 -16.36 -5.42
C SER A 19 11.63 -17.39 -4.32
N GLN A 20 12.55 -17.13 -3.37
CA GLN A 20 12.96 -18.06 -2.33
C GLN A 20 12.75 -17.48 -0.91
N PRO A 21 11.51 -17.47 -0.39
CA PRO A 21 11.28 -17.08 0.99
C PRO A 21 12.06 -17.96 1.97
N ASP A 22 12.76 -17.35 2.93
CA ASP A 22 13.39 -18.07 4.05
C ASP A 22 12.31 -18.56 5.02
N LYS A 23 11.82 -19.76 4.79
CA LYS A 23 10.75 -20.36 5.60
C LYS A 23 11.17 -20.58 7.05
N LYS A 24 12.44 -20.84 7.33
CA LYS A 24 12.90 -21.03 8.70
C LYS A 24 12.76 -19.73 9.47
N GLN A 25 13.32 -18.65 8.94
CA GLN A 25 13.20 -17.33 9.57
C GLN A 25 11.75 -16.87 9.65
N LEU A 26 10.94 -17.11 8.62
CA LEU A 26 9.51 -16.79 8.63
C LEU A 26 8.77 -17.55 9.75
N CYS A 27 9.06 -18.84 9.97
CA CYS A 27 8.47 -19.59 11.06
C CYS A 27 8.81 -18.96 12.43
N ASP A 28 10.08 -18.61 12.67
CA ASP A 28 10.52 -17.97 13.93
C ASP A 28 9.82 -16.60 14.13
N MET A 29 9.62 -15.84 13.05
CA MET A 29 8.91 -14.56 13.09
C MET A 29 7.43 -14.73 13.42
N ILE A 30 6.76 -15.74 12.84
CA ILE A 30 5.36 -16.07 13.10
C ILE A 30 5.19 -16.54 14.55
N ASP A 31 6.10 -17.37 15.05
CA ASP A 31 6.07 -17.88 16.42
C ASP A 31 6.08 -16.72 17.41
N LEU A 32 7.02 -15.79 17.26
CA LEU A 32 7.13 -14.62 18.11
C LEU A 32 5.88 -13.71 18.02
N PHE A 33 5.33 -13.53 16.80
CA PHE A 33 4.16 -12.70 16.58
C PHE A 33 2.92 -13.25 17.29
N LEU A 34 2.69 -14.55 17.18
CA LEU A 34 1.59 -15.25 17.87
C LEU A 34 1.80 -15.34 19.39
N GLU A 35 3.03 -15.58 19.86
CA GLU A 35 3.37 -15.59 21.29
C GLU A 35 3.02 -14.27 21.97
N LYS A 36 3.23 -13.15 21.27
CA LYS A 36 2.87 -11.81 21.71
C LYS A 36 1.37 -11.48 21.57
N GLY A 37 0.55 -12.44 21.15
CA GLY A 37 -0.91 -12.34 21.05
C GLY A 37 -1.40 -11.52 19.86
N PHE A 38 -0.60 -11.36 18.81
CA PHE A 38 -1.02 -10.82 17.52
C PHE A 38 -1.46 -11.97 16.61
N GLN A 39 -2.52 -11.78 15.82
CA GLN A 39 -3.18 -12.91 15.16
C GLN A 39 -3.48 -12.70 13.68
N TYR A 40 -3.35 -11.47 13.15
CA TYR A 40 -3.77 -11.16 11.78
C TYR A 40 -2.62 -11.30 10.79
N PHE A 41 -2.84 -12.09 9.72
CA PHE A 41 -1.89 -12.33 8.63
C PHE A 41 -2.55 -11.99 7.29
N ASP A 42 -1.83 -11.24 6.43
CA ASP A 42 -2.33 -10.76 5.14
C ASP A 42 -1.45 -11.26 4.00
N THR A 43 -2.01 -12.07 3.11
CA THR A 43 -1.34 -12.57 1.90
C THR A 43 -2.07 -12.14 0.63
N ALA A 44 -1.57 -12.52 -0.54
CA ALA A 44 -2.22 -12.38 -1.83
C ALA A 44 -1.57 -13.30 -2.87
N TRP A 45 -2.34 -13.58 -3.94
CA TRP A 45 -1.94 -14.42 -5.06
C TRP A 45 -0.57 -14.10 -5.66
N PHE A 46 -0.26 -12.80 -5.84
CA PHE A 46 0.97 -12.36 -6.51
C PHE A 46 2.19 -12.23 -5.59
N TYR A 47 2.02 -12.29 -4.28
CA TYR A 47 3.11 -12.04 -3.36
C TYR A 47 4.21 -13.10 -3.49
N HIS A 48 5.46 -12.64 -3.63
CA HIS A 48 6.63 -13.50 -3.88
C HIS A 48 6.43 -14.48 -5.05
N ASN A 49 5.97 -13.97 -6.20
CA ASN A 49 5.70 -14.78 -7.39
C ASN A 49 4.77 -15.97 -7.08
N GLY A 50 3.79 -15.78 -6.19
CA GLY A 50 2.84 -16.80 -5.76
C GLY A 50 3.35 -17.74 -4.66
N GLN A 51 4.51 -17.48 -4.05
CA GLN A 51 5.05 -18.31 -2.97
C GLN A 51 4.51 -17.95 -1.58
N SER A 52 3.92 -16.75 -1.41
CA SER A 52 3.45 -16.28 -0.10
C SER A 52 2.35 -17.17 0.49
N GLU A 53 1.35 -17.56 -0.29
CA GLU A 53 0.26 -18.46 0.16
C GLU A 53 0.82 -19.83 0.57
N ALA A 54 1.77 -20.38 -0.20
CA ALA A 54 2.44 -21.65 0.16
C ALA A 54 3.28 -21.52 1.43
N ALA A 55 3.93 -20.36 1.64
CA ALA A 55 4.68 -20.09 2.86
C ALA A 55 3.75 -19.98 4.08
N VAL A 56 2.58 -19.34 3.93
CA VAL A 56 1.51 -19.34 4.95
C VAL A 56 1.12 -20.76 5.33
N LYS A 57 0.86 -21.62 4.35
CA LYS A 57 0.52 -23.03 4.60
C LYS A 57 1.56 -23.74 5.44
N GLU A 58 2.85 -23.60 5.08
CA GLU A 58 3.94 -24.31 5.75
C GLU A 58 4.27 -23.72 7.12
N CYS A 59 4.35 -22.39 7.24
CA CYS A 59 4.88 -21.74 8.45
C CYS A 59 3.78 -21.36 9.46
N LEU A 60 2.52 -21.24 9.05
CA LEU A 60 1.41 -20.88 9.91
C LEU A 60 0.39 -22.02 10.03
N VAL A 61 -0.28 -22.39 8.93
CA VAL A 61 -1.46 -23.25 8.96
C VAL A 61 -1.15 -24.67 9.44
N LYS A 62 -0.02 -25.27 9.02
CA LYS A 62 0.40 -26.61 9.46
C LYS A 62 0.90 -26.68 10.90
N ARG A 63 1.22 -25.52 11.51
CA ARG A 63 1.88 -25.47 12.81
C ARG A 63 0.96 -25.02 13.94
N TYR A 64 -0.13 -24.33 13.63
CA TYR A 64 -1.03 -23.75 14.62
C TYR A 64 -2.48 -24.15 14.38
N PRO A 65 -3.29 -24.31 15.45
CA PRO A 65 -4.72 -24.55 15.30
C PRO A 65 -5.37 -23.35 14.59
N ARG A 66 -6.37 -23.63 13.74
CA ARG A 66 -7.04 -22.61 12.91
C ARG A 66 -7.62 -21.43 13.72
N SER A 67 -7.96 -21.65 14.98
CA SER A 67 -8.47 -20.63 15.91
C SER A 67 -7.39 -19.68 16.46
N ALA A 68 -6.10 -19.98 16.27
CA ALA A 68 -5.00 -19.15 16.77
C ALA A 68 -4.72 -17.92 15.91
N PHE A 69 -5.20 -17.86 14.68
CA PHE A 69 -4.91 -16.81 13.73
C PHE A 69 -6.10 -16.40 12.88
N LEU A 70 -6.01 -15.19 12.35
CA LEU A 70 -6.91 -14.60 11.35
C LEU A 70 -6.15 -14.49 10.04
N LEU A 71 -6.68 -15.06 8.97
CA LEU A 71 -6.05 -15.05 7.66
C LEU A 71 -6.85 -14.21 6.66
N ALA A 72 -6.16 -13.29 6.01
CA ALA A 72 -6.66 -12.51 4.90
C ALA A 72 -6.00 -12.93 3.59
N ASP A 73 -6.80 -13.06 2.52
CA ASP A 73 -6.32 -13.25 1.16
C ASP A 73 -7.13 -12.39 0.17
N LYS A 74 -6.72 -12.33 -1.09
CA LYS A 74 -7.28 -11.37 -2.05
C LYS A 74 -7.57 -12.02 -3.41
N MET A 75 -8.80 -11.86 -3.90
CA MET A 75 -9.18 -12.25 -5.27
C MET A 75 -8.33 -11.48 -6.28
N PRO A 76 -7.54 -12.16 -7.13
CA PRO A 76 -6.67 -11.50 -8.12
C PRO A 76 -7.48 -11.00 -9.33
N LEU A 77 -8.32 -9.98 -9.12
CA LEU A 77 -9.29 -9.50 -10.12
C LEU A 77 -8.66 -9.21 -11.49
N VAL A 78 -7.40 -8.79 -11.54
CA VAL A 78 -6.68 -8.54 -12.80
C VAL A 78 -6.56 -9.79 -13.70
N LEU A 79 -6.64 -10.98 -13.14
CA LEU A 79 -6.60 -12.25 -13.87
C LEU A 79 -7.98 -12.75 -14.30
N ILE A 80 -9.04 -12.26 -13.66
CA ILE A 80 -10.41 -12.72 -13.88
C ILE A 80 -10.95 -12.10 -15.19
N ARG A 81 -11.43 -12.94 -16.08
CA ARG A 81 -12.00 -12.54 -17.38
C ARG A 81 -13.50 -12.82 -17.48
N LYS A 82 -14.01 -13.74 -16.68
CA LYS A 82 -15.42 -14.15 -16.63
C LYS A 82 -15.79 -14.62 -15.23
N GLU A 83 -17.05 -14.49 -14.87
CA GLU A 83 -17.61 -14.84 -13.57
C GLU A 83 -17.24 -16.28 -13.12
N SER A 84 -17.28 -17.25 -14.05
CA SER A 84 -16.98 -18.66 -13.72
C SER A 84 -15.55 -18.90 -13.21
N GLU A 85 -14.62 -17.99 -13.42
CA GLU A 85 -13.24 -18.09 -12.94
C GLU A 85 -13.10 -17.69 -11.46
N LEU A 86 -14.05 -16.94 -10.91
CA LEU A 86 -14.02 -16.53 -9.50
C LEU A 86 -13.95 -17.73 -8.55
N GLU A 87 -14.79 -18.74 -8.80
CA GLU A 87 -14.80 -19.98 -7.99
C GLU A 87 -13.51 -20.77 -8.11
N GLU A 88 -12.94 -20.84 -9.31
CA GLU A 88 -11.69 -21.54 -9.56
C GLU A 88 -10.53 -20.91 -8.77
N TYR A 89 -10.34 -19.58 -8.88
CA TYR A 89 -9.28 -18.87 -8.15
C TYR A 89 -9.49 -18.95 -6.64
N PHE A 90 -10.71 -18.77 -6.16
CA PHE A 90 -11.03 -18.89 -4.73
C PHE A 90 -10.68 -20.25 -4.17
N THR A 91 -11.07 -21.31 -4.86
CA THR A 91 -10.76 -22.70 -4.46
C THR A 91 -9.26 -22.98 -4.50
N MET A 92 -8.57 -22.48 -5.53
CA MET A 92 -7.10 -22.62 -5.58
C MET A 92 -6.41 -21.89 -4.41
N GLN A 93 -6.88 -20.71 -4.00
CA GLN A 93 -6.29 -19.99 -2.87
C GLN A 93 -6.52 -20.70 -1.53
N LEU A 94 -7.71 -21.25 -1.30
CA LEU A 94 -7.97 -22.12 -0.14
C LEU A 94 -6.99 -23.30 -0.10
N ALA A 95 -6.80 -23.99 -1.20
CA ALA A 95 -5.89 -25.13 -1.30
C ALA A 95 -4.41 -24.72 -1.13
N ARG A 96 -3.99 -23.57 -1.69
CA ARG A 96 -2.63 -23.04 -1.58
C ARG A 96 -2.31 -22.60 -0.17
N CYS A 97 -3.22 -21.91 0.50
CA CYS A 97 -3.11 -21.56 1.91
C CYS A 97 -3.32 -22.77 2.84
N GLY A 98 -4.02 -23.81 2.41
CA GLY A 98 -4.32 -25.01 3.20
C GLY A 98 -5.39 -24.77 4.27
N VAL A 99 -6.38 -23.93 3.99
CA VAL A 99 -7.49 -23.58 4.89
C VAL A 99 -8.84 -23.88 4.25
N ASP A 100 -9.87 -24.05 5.09
CA ASP A 100 -11.24 -24.30 4.63
C ASP A 100 -12.06 -23.00 4.51
N TYR A 101 -11.58 -21.92 5.09
CA TYR A 101 -12.22 -20.60 5.03
C TYR A 101 -11.19 -19.49 5.27
N PHE A 102 -11.51 -18.25 4.78
CA PHE A 102 -10.78 -17.04 5.13
C PHE A 102 -11.53 -16.21 6.17
N ASP A 103 -10.80 -15.59 7.12
CA ASP A 103 -11.42 -14.64 8.04
C ASP A 103 -11.71 -13.33 7.33
N TYR A 104 -10.81 -12.88 6.46
CA TYR A 104 -10.94 -11.68 5.65
C TYR A 104 -10.63 -12.01 4.19
N TYR A 105 -11.48 -11.55 3.28
CA TYR A 105 -11.22 -11.76 1.88
C TYR A 105 -11.54 -10.48 1.08
N LEU A 106 -10.59 -10.08 0.24
CA LEU A 106 -10.62 -8.79 -0.42
C LEU A 106 -10.69 -8.95 -1.93
N ILE A 107 -11.32 -7.98 -2.62
CA ILE A 107 -11.03 -7.75 -4.03
C ILE A 107 -9.68 -7.03 -4.10
N HIS A 108 -8.73 -7.60 -4.86
CA HIS A 108 -7.37 -7.06 -4.91
C HIS A 108 -7.29 -5.86 -5.85
N ASP A 109 -6.86 -4.71 -5.32
CA ASP A 109 -6.51 -3.50 -6.06
C ASP A 109 -7.69 -2.89 -6.84
N MET A 110 -8.75 -2.52 -6.12
CA MET A 110 -9.87 -1.74 -6.67
C MET A 110 -9.42 -0.31 -6.99
N GLY A 111 -9.67 0.12 -8.23
CA GLY A 111 -9.34 1.44 -8.74
C GLY A 111 -9.25 1.42 -10.27
N GLY A 112 -9.22 2.61 -10.91
CA GLY A 112 -9.09 2.74 -12.35
C GLY A 112 -10.08 1.88 -13.14
N ASN A 113 -9.58 1.14 -14.11
CA ASN A 113 -10.38 0.26 -14.98
C ASN A 113 -10.89 -1.02 -14.30
N ARG A 114 -10.39 -1.35 -13.09
CA ARG A 114 -10.78 -2.58 -12.39
C ARG A 114 -12.19 -2.55 -11.85
N ARG A 115 -12.75 -1.35 -11.65
CA ARG A 115 -14.16 -1.20 -11.29
C ARG A 115 -15.06 -1.85 -12.35
N LYS A 116 -14.81 -1.60 -13.64
CA LYS A 116 -15.55 -2.23 -14.72
C LYS A 116 -15.38 -3.76 -14.71
N ALA A 117 -14.17 -4.26 -14.49
CA ALA A 117 -13.93 -5.70 -14.37
C ALA A 117 -14.69 -6.32 -13.19
N ALA A 118 -14.82 -5.60 -12.07
CA ALA A 118 -15.60 -6.04 -10.93
C ALA A 118 -17.11 -6.11 -11.24
N GLU A 119 -17.65 -5.12 -11.96
CA GLU A 119 -19.03 -5.09 -12.44
C GLU A 119 -19.29 -6.25 -13.43
N ASP A 120 -18.44 -6.40 -14.46
CA ASP A 120 -18.58 -7.42 -15.52
C ASP A 120 -18.49 -8.87 -15.00
N THR A 121 -17.80 -9.08 -13.87
CA THR A 121 -17.59 -10.41 -13.26
C THR A 121 -18.48 -10.70 -12.05
N HIS A 122 -19.29 -9.76 -11.60
CA HIS A 122 -20.14 -9.86 -10.40
C HIS A 122 -19.37 -10.29 -9.13
N VAL A 123 -18.12 -9.82 -8.98
CA VAL A 123 -17.23 -10.26 -7.89
C VAL A 123 -17.74 -9.88 -6.49
N PHE A 124 -18.47 -8.77 -6.35
CA PHE A 124 -19.07 -8.38 -5.06
C PHE A 124 -20.18 -9.34 -4.64
N GLU A 125 -21.05 -9.73 -5.57
CA GLU A 125 -22.10 -10.72 -5.35
C GLU A 125 -21.49 -12.09 -5.00
N PHE A 126 -20.42 -12.47 -5.69
CA PHE A 126 -19.66 -13.68 -5.38
C PHE A 126 -19.12 -13.65 -3.96
N LEU A 127 -18.46 -12.55 -3.55
CA LEU A 127 -17.94 -12.44 -2.18
C LEU A 127 -19.07 -12.46 -1.14
N ALA A 128 -20.18 -11.80 -1.40
CA ALA A 128 -21.36 -11.82 -0.52
C ALA A 128 -21.92 -13.23 -0.35
N GLU A 129 -21.94 -14.06 -1.41
CA GLU A 129 -22.36 -15.47 -1.32
C GLU A 129 -21.36 -16.30 -0.52
N LYS A 130 -20.03 -16.10 -0.71
CA LYS A 130 -19.02 -16.76 0.11
C LYS A 130 -19.12 -16.40 1.59
N LYS A 131 -19.47 -15.17 1.91
CA LYS A 131 -19.74 -14.74 3.28
C LYS A 131 -21.00 -15.44 3.84
N LYS A 132 -22.07 -15.49 3.10
CA LYS A 132 -23.31 -16.16 3.49
C LYS A 132 -23.14 -17.66 3.74
N THR A 133 -22.31 -18.33 2.95
CA THR A 133 -21.99 -19.76 3.12
C THR A 133 -20.95 -20.03 4.20
N GLY A 134 -20.34 -19.00 4.79
CA GLY A 134 -19.36 -19.12 5.88
C GLY A 134 -17.93 -19.42 5.41
N LEU A 135 -17.69 -19.47 4.11
CA LEU A 135 -16.33 -19.63 3.53
C LEU A 135 -15.47 -18.38 3.66
N VAL A 136 -16.11 -17.22 3.88
CA VAL A 136 -15.47 -15.94 4.20
C VAL A 136 -16.23 -15.32 5.37
N LYS A 137 -15.52 -14.75 6.37
CA LYS A 137 -16.19 -14.09 7.49
C LYS A 137 -16.41 -12.60 7.24
N HIS A 138 -15.41 -11.91 6.66
CA HIS A 138 -15.44 -10.48 6.37
C HIS A 138 -14.99 -10.24 4.93
N ILE A 139 -15.77 -9.46 4.18
CA ILE A 139 -15.48 -9.09 2.79
C ILE A 139 -15.10 -7.61 2.68
N GLY A 140 -14.17 -7.31 1.79
CA GLY A 140 -13.70 -5.94 1.55
C GLY A 140 -12.92 -5.83 0.25
N PHE A 141 -12.19 -4.74 0.10
CA PHE A 141 -11.29 -4.55 -1.03
C PHE A 141 -10.06 -3.73 -0.63
N SER A 142 -8.94 -3.94 -1.31
CA SER A 142 -7.80 -3.02 -1.28
C SER A 142 -7.96 -1.96 -2.37
N PHE A 143 -7.57 -0.72 -2.07
CA PHE A 143 -7.93 0.44 -2.87
C PHE A 143 -6.74 1.36 -3.13
N HIS A 144 -6.57 1.77 -4.41
CA HIS A 144 -5.49 2.63 -4.88
C HIS A 144 -6.00 3.67 -5.90
N ASP A 145 -6.97 4.49 -5.50
CA ASP A 145 -7.54 5.54 -6.35
C ASP A 145 -7.96 6.76 -5.51
N THR A 146 -8.71 7.69 -6.08
CA THR A 146 -9.18 8.92 -5.42
C THR A 146 -10.34 8.68 -4.46
N ALA A 147 -10.53 9.57 -3.51
CA ALA A 147 -11.61 9.51 -2.54
C ALA A 147 -13.01 9.51 -3.18
N ASP A 148 -13.20 10.21 -4.31
CA ASP A 148 -14.47 10.22 -5.03
C ASP A 148 -14.81 8.85 -5.65
N VAL A 149 -13.79 8.10 -6.10
CA VAL A 149 -13.97 6.74 -6.59
C VAL A 149 -14.30 5.80 -5.42
N LEU A 150 -13.64 5.97 -4.27
CA LEU A 150 -13.95 5.20 -3.06
C LEU A 150 -15.39 5.44 -2.58
N ASP A 151 -15.82 6.70 -2.53
CA ASP A 151 -17.18 7.10 -2.13
C ASP A 151 -18.24 6.41 -3.00
N ARG A 152 -18.00 6.37 -4.31
CA ARG A 152 -18.89 5.73 -5.27
C ARG A 152 -18.96 4.22 -5.05
N ILE A 153 -17.82 3.54 -4.92
CA ILE A 153 -17.78 2.09 -4.67
C ILE A 153 -18.51 1.75 -3.36
N LEU A 154 -18.27 2.49 -2.29
CA LEU A 154 -18.92 2.24 -0.99
C LEU A 154 -20.42 2.56 -0.98
N THR A 155 -20.86 3.47 -1.85
CA THR A 155 -22.29 3.75 -2.06
C THR A 155 -22.97 2.62 -2.82
N GLU A 156 -22.32 2.09 -3.85
CA GLU A 156 -22.84 1.02 -4.72
C GLU A 156 -22.79 -0.36 -4.02
N HIS A 157 -21.78 -0.57 -3.14
CA HIS A 157 -21.54 -1.84 -2.43
C HIS A 157 -21.51 -1.67 -0.91
N PRO A 158 -22.66 -1.34 -0.28
CA PRO A 158 -22.74 -1.17 1.17
C PRO A 158 -22.55 -2.48 1.96
N GLU A 159 -22.56 -3.65 1.30
CA GLU A 159 -22.37 -4.98 1.90
C GLU A 159 -20.92 -5.26 2.32
N VAL A 160 -19.92 -4.52 1.83
CA VAL A 160 -18.53 -4.69 2.27
C VAL A 160 -18.36 -4.29 3.74
N ASP A 161 -17.53 -5.05 4.46
CA ASP A 161 -17.35 -4.86 5.90
C ASP A 161 -16.22 -3.86 6.22
N PHE A 162 -15.22 -3.74 5.36
CA PHE A 162 -14.02 -2.93 5.59
C PHE A 162 -13.34 -2.54 4.28
N VAL A 163 -12.42 -1.59 4.36
CA VAL A 163 -11.55 -1.21 3.22
C VAL A 163 -10.09 -1.24 3.63
N GLN A 164 -9.20 -1.64 2.70
CA GLN A 164 -7.76 -1.58 2.88
C GLN A 164 -7.20 -0.43 2.03
N ILE A 165 -6.65 0.60 2.68
CA ILE A 165 -6.13 1.80 2.01
C ILE A 165 -4.68 2.09 2.39
N GLN A 166 -3.96 2.78 1.51
CA GLN A 166 -2.64 3.33 1.78
C GLN A 166 -2.76 4.51 2.73
N LEU A 167 -2.03 4.46 3.87
CA LEU A 167 -2.05 5.53 4.85
C LEU A 167 -0.72 5.61 5.60
N ASN A 168 -0.08 6.78 5.54
CA ASN A 168 1.09 7.13 6.33
C ASN A 168 1.17 8.66 6.50
N TYR A 169 1.98 9.15 7.43
CA TYR A 169 2.03 10.58 7.75
C TYR A 169 2.59 11.45 6.61
N LEU A 170 3.38 10.90 5.69
CA LEU A 170 3.93 11.64 4.56
C LEU A 170 2.91 11.83 3.43
N ASP A 171 2.04 10.83 3.23
CA ASP A 171 1.01 10.83 2.20
C ASP A 171 -0.34 11.36 2.72
N TRP A 172 -0.43 11.71 4.00
CA TRP A 172 -1.68 12.10 4.67
C TRP A 172 -2.40 13.21 3.92
N GLU A 173 -1.71 14.33 3.64
CA GLU A 173 -2.25 15.47 2.89
C GLU A 173 -1.82 15.47 1.41
N ASN A 174 -1.39 14.33 0.86
CA ASN A 174 -0.97 14.24 -0.53
C ASN A 174 -2.18 14.23 -1.48
N ASP A 175 -2.28 15.21 -2.39
CA ASP A 175 -3.42 15.37 -3.31
C ASP A 175 -3.52 14.26 -4.38
N ILE A 176 -2.49 13.45 -4.59
CA ILE A 176 -2.50 12.34 -5.56
C ILE A 176 -2.92 11.04 -4.88
N ILE A 177 -2.34 10.75 -3.72
CA ILE A 177 -2.61 9.51 -2.95
C ILE A 177 -3.90 9.66 -2.15
N GLN A 178 -4.19 10.87 -1.66
CA GLN A 178 -5.41 11.23 -0.94
C GLN A 178 -5.68 10.36 0.30
N SER A 179 -4.64 9.98 1.04
CA SER A 179 -4.77 9.10 2.21
C SER A 179 -5.82 9.61 3.21
N HIS A 180 -5.74 10.90 3.58
CA HIS A 180 -6.71 11.51 4.51
C HIS A 180 -8.13 11.53 3.93
N LYS A 181 -8.27 11.96 2.67
CA LYS A 181 -9.59 12.02 2.01
C LYS A 181 -10.23 10.62 1.90
N CYS A 182 -9.45 9.59 1.55
CA CYS A 182 -9.92 8.20 1.51
C CYS A 182 -10.30 7.69 2.91
N TYR A 183 -9.49 8.00 3.94
CA TYR A 183 -9.79 7.66 5.32
C TYR A 183 -11.11 8.28 5.81
N GLU A 184 -11.31 9.59 5.59
CA GLU A 184 -12.55 10.28 5.95
C GLU A 184 -13.77 9.75 5.17
N THR A 185 -13.57 9.37 3.90
CA THR A 185 -14.63 8.74 3.10
C THR A 185 -15.00 7.38 3.69
N ALA A 186 -14.06 6.52 4.02
CA ALA A 186 -14.33 5.23 4.66
C ALA A 186 -15.06 5.42 6.01
N LYS A 187 -14.61 6.38 6.83
CA LYS A 187 -15.24 6.73 8.12
C LYS A 187 -16.67 7.19 7.95
N ARG A 188 -16.97 8.06 6.98
CA ARG A 188 -18.31 8.55 6.66
C ARG A 188 -19.27 7.41 6.27
N HIS A 189 -18.78 6.40 5.55
CA HIS A 189 -19.53 5.19 5.22
C HIS A 189 -19.57 4.15 6.35
N GLY A 190 -18.98 4.45 7.52
CA GLY A 190 -18.93 3.51 8.66
C GLY A 190 -18.08 2.26 8.39
N LYS A 191 -17.13 2.33 7.46
CA LYS A 191 -16.26 1.21 7.12
C LYS A 191 -14.92 1.33 7.85
N PRO A 192 -14.57 0.38 8.73
CA PRO A 192 -13.28 0.35 9.37
C PRO A 192 -12.16 0.18 8.33
N VAL A 193 -11.00 0.76 8.63
CA VAL A 193 -9.85 0.81 7.74
C VAL A 193 -8.78 -0.19 8.20
N ILE A 194 -8.30 -1.01 7.26
CA ILE A 194 -7.02 -1.71 7.36
C ILE A 194 -5.99 -0.86 6.60
N VAL A 195 -4.89 -0.52 7.27
CA VAL A 195 -3.84 0.29 6.65
C VAL A 195 -2.81 -0.58 5.96
N MET A 196 -2.54 -0.31 4.69
CA MET A 196 -1.36 -0.78 3.96
C MET A 196 -0.37 0.37 3.75
N GLU A 197 0.89 0.06 3.48
CA GLU A 197 1.96 1.03 3.25
C GLU A 197 2.20 2.03 4.42
N PRO A 198 2.10 1.62 5.69
CA PRO A 198 2.30 2.55 6.80
C PRO A 198 3.70 3.15 6.81
N VAL A 199 4.70 2.39 6.35
CA VAL A 199 6.12 2.79 6.28
C VAL A 199 6.53 3.18 4.85
N LYS A 200 5.57 3.30 3.91
CA LYS A 200 5.80 3.72 2.50
C LYS A 200 6.95 2.94 1.84
N GLY A 201 6.78 1.61 1.77
CA GLY A 201 7.78 0.73 1.15
C GLY A 201 9.14 0.66 1.85
N GLY A 202 9.26 1.21 3.05
CA GLY A 202 10.51 1.32 3.81
C GLY A 202 11.09 2.74 3.85
N THR A 203 10.57 3.68 3.05
CA THR A 203 11.01 5.08 3.02
C THR A 203 10.96 5.74 4.38
N LEU A 204 9.89 5.49 5.15
CA LEU A 204 9.72 6.08 6.48
C LEU A 204 10.46 5.33 7.61
N ALA A 205 11.19 4.27 7.29
CA ALA A 205 12.18 3.66 8.18
C ALA A 205 13.60 4.22 7.93
N ASN A 206 13.82 4.89 6.78
CA ASN A 206 15.10 5.46 6.34
C ASN A 206 14.89 6.94 5.97
N ILE A 207 14.75 7.78 6.97
CA ILE A 207 14.45 9.20 6.83
C ILE A 207 15.72 10.06 6.91
N PRO A 208 15.69 11.33 6.43
CA PRO A 208 16.81 12.24 6.58
C PRO A 208 17.25 12.40 8.04
N GLN A 209 18.55 12.49 8.29
CA GLN A 209 19.15 12.61 9.64
C GLN A 209 18.51 13.72 10.48
N LYS A 210 18.11 14.82 9.84
CA LYS A 210 17.45 15.95 10.53
C LYS A 210 16.10 15.53 11.15
N VAL A 211 15.36 14.66 10.48
CA VAL A 211 14.08 14.12 10.96
C VAL A 211 14.31 13.05 12.02
N GLU A 212 15.30 12.18 11.80
CA GLU A 212 15.69 11.20 12.81
C GLU A 212 16.09 11.88 14.13
N ASN A 213 16.90 12.94 14.07
CA ASN A 213 17.28 13.71 15.24
C ASN A 213 16.06 14.34 15.95
N LEU A 214 15.06 14.80 15.18
CA LEU A 214 13.81 15.32 15.74
C LEU A 214 13.06 14.25 16.55
N PHE A 215 12.92 13.05 16.00
CA PHE A 215 12.24 11.94 16.65
C PHE A 215 13.00 11.43 17.88
N ARG A 216 14.32 11.26 17.76
CA ARG A 216 15.19 10.80 18.88
C ARG A 216 15.26 11.79 20.04
N ALA A 217 15.16 13.10 19.75
CA ALA A 217 15.13 14.11 20.82
C ALA A 217 13.87 14.03 21.69
N TYR A 218 12.76 13.55 21.13
CA TYR A 218 11.48 13.40 21.85
C TYR A 218 11.33 11.99 22.48
N ARG A 219 11.61 10.93 21.69
CA ARG A 219 11.51 9.53 22.12
C ARG A 219 12.74 8.74 21.66
N PRO A 220 13.85 8.79 22.43
CA PRO A 220 15.09 8.09 22.08
C PRO A 220 14.97 6.56 22.11
N ASP A 221 13.96 6.06 22.81
CA ASP A 221 13.63 4.65 22.99
C ASP A 221 12.89 4.02 21.80
N LEU A 222 12.35 4.84 20.88
CA LEU A 222 11.56 4.37 19.75
C LEU A 222 12.37 4.38 18.44
N SER A 223 12.14 3.35 17.62
CA SER A 223 12.67 3.30 16.25
C SER A 223 12.02 4.36 15.36
N VAL A 224 12.69 4.70 14.25
CA VAL A 224 12.14 5.59 13.23
C VAL A 224 10.85 5.03 12.62
N ALA A 225 10.82 3.73 12.34
CA ALA A 225 9.64 3.06 11.77
C ALA A 225 8.42 3.11 12.68
N SER A 226 8.63 3.13 14.01
CA SER A 226 7.55 3.18 14.99
C SER A 226 6.66 4.41 14.83
N TRP A 227 7.22 5.56 14.44
CA TRP A 227 6.46 6.79 14.23
C TRP A 227 5.43 6.64 13.09
N ALA A 228 5.79 5.95 12.01
CA ALA A 228 4.87 5.73 10.89
C ALA A 228 3.77 4.72 11.23
N ILE A 229 4.11 3.62 11.88
CA ILE A 229 3.15 2.57 12.26
C ILE A 229 2.20 3.09 13.34
N ARG A 230 2.73 3.77 14.37
CA ARG A 230 1.91 4.36 15.44
C ARG A 230 1.03 5.49 14.95
N PHE A 231 1.50 6.34 14.01
CA PHE A 231 0.67 7.35 13.35
C PHE A 231 -0.58 6.72 12.72
N ALA A 232 -0.38 5.70 11.90
CA ALA A 232 -1.47 5.00 11.24
C ALA A 232 -2.42 4.34 12.25
N ALA A 233 -1.88 3.67 13.26
CA ALA A 233 -2.67 3.01 14.32
C ALA A 233 -3.44 3.99 15.23
N SER A 234 -2.99 5.25 15.30
CA SER A 234 -3.61 6.28 16.12
C SER A 234 -4.88 6.88 15.50
N GLN A 235 -5.13 6.63 14.23
CA GLN A 235 -6.37 7.07 13.59
C GLN A 235 -7.56 6.25 14.13
N GLU A 236 -8.62 6.95 14.54
CA GLU A 236 -9.78 6.37 15.26
C GLU A 236 -10.42 5.20 14.50
N ASN A 237 -10.70 5.40 13.20
CA ASN A 237 -11.36 4.43 12.33
C ASN A 237 -10.42 3.33 11.79
N VAL A 238 -9.14 3.33 12.18
CA VAL A 238 -8.19 2.28 11.82
C VAL A 238 -8.34 1.09 12.77
N MET A 239 -8.78 -0.03 12.22
CA MET A 239 -8.89 -1.28 12.96
C MET A 239 -7.57 -2.06 13.01
N LEU A 240 -6.72 -1.92 11.97
CA LEU A 240 -5.50 -2.69 11.82
C LEU A 240 -4.48 -1.97 10.93
N VAL A 241 -3.20 -2.11 11.25
CA VAL A 241 -2.07 -1.63 10.44
C VAL A 241 -1.23 -2.83 10.00
N LEU A 242 -1.10 -3.02 8.69
CA LEU A 242 -0.26 -4.08 8.12
C LEU A 242 1.19 -3.63 8.06
N SER A 243 2.07 -4.36 8.70
CA SER A 243 3.52 -4.18 8.57
C SER A 243 4.13 -5.33 7.79
N GLY A 244 4.87 -4.99 6.71
CA GLY A 244 5.71 -5.94 5.99
C GLY A 244 7.05 -6.02 6.70
N MET A 245 7.28 -7.12 7.42
CA MET A 245 8.49 -7.37 8.20
C MET A 245 9.33 -8.44 7.49
N SER A 246 10.58 -8.13 7.16
CA SER A 246 11.46 -8.99 6.36
C SER A 246 12.51 -9.74 7.20
N ASN A 247 12.57 -9.49 8.51
CA ASN A 247 13.47 -10.17 9.44
C ASN A 247 12.93 -10.11 10.88
N LEU A 248 13.57 -10.91 11.75
CA LEU A 248 13.15 -11.06 13.15
C LEU A 248 13.31 -9.76 13.96
N GLU A 249 14.31 -8.94 13.62
CA GLU A 249 14.57 -7.65 14.30
C GLU A 249 13.41 -6.68 14.04
N GLN A 250 12.89 -6.60 12.82
CA GLN A 250 11.73 -5.77 12.50
C GLN A 250 10.46 -6.27 13.23
N VAL A 251 10.30 -7.59 13.39
CA VAL A 251 9.19 -8.13 14.19
C VAL A 251 9.33 -7.68 15.65
N LYS A 252 10.51 -7.87 16.26
CA LYS A 252 10.78 -7.46 17.64
C LYS A 252 10.54 -5.96 17.84
N ASP A 253 11.03 -5.14 16.90
CA ASP A 253 10.84 -3.69 16.94
C ASP A 253 9.34 -3.34 16.92
N ASN A 254 8.60 -3.85 15.92
CA ASN A 254 7.18 -3.54 15.78
C ASN A 254 6.36 -4.02 17.00
N LEU A 255 6.68 -5.19 17.54
CA LEU A 255 6.03 -5.72 18.74
C LEU A 255 6.31 -4.86 19.99
N SER A 256 7.51 -4.29 20.10
CA SER A 256 7.95 -3.53 21.29
C SER A 256 7.03 -2.35 21.61
N TYR A 257 6.51 -1.66 20.59
CA TYR A 257 5.62 -0.51 20.76
C TYR A 257 4.14 -0.80 20.43
N MET A 258 3.83 -1.93 19.78
CA MET A 258 2.44 -2.29 19.47
C MET A 258 1.83 -3.27 20.47
N GLU A 259 2.62 -3.94 21.30
CA GLU A 259 2.11 -4.85 22.35
C GLU A 259 1.23 -4.09 23.36
N ASN A 260 1.70 -2.92 23.81
CA ASN A 260 0.99 -2.01 24.71
C ASN A 260 0.78 -0.65 24.01
N PHE A 261 0.15 -0.69 22.84
CA PHE A 261 -0.03 0.48 21.99
C PHE A 261 -0.81 1.58 22.70
N THR A 262 -0.27 2.80 22.63
CA THR A 262 -0.93 4.05 23.03
C THR A 262 -1.05 4.96 21.81
N PRO A 263 -2.23 5.57 21.56
CA PRO A 263 -2.40 6.54 20.49
C PRO A 263 -1.45 7.73 20.63
N PHE A 264 -1.20 8.42 19.53
CA PHE A 264 -0.41 9.65 19.51
C PHE A 264 -1.01 10.72 20.40
N THR A 265 -0.12 11.49 21.05
CA THR A 265 -0.46 12.76 21.68
C THR A 265 -0.51 13.89 20.63
N GLU A 266 -1.04 15.07 20.99
CA GLU A 266 -1.03 16.24 20.13
C GLU A 266 0.40 16.65 19.73
N GLU A 267 1.37 16.52 20.67
CA GLU A 267 2.77 16.80 20.40
C GLU A 267 3.37 15.82 19.38
N GLU A 268 3.03 14.54 19.47
CA GLU A 268 3.49 13.52 18.50
C GLU A 268 2.91 13.79 17.10
N TYR A 269 1.64 14.20 16.99
CA TYR A 269 1.06 14.64 15.71
C TYR A 269 1.80 15.87 15.14
N ALA A 270 2.12 16.87 15.96
CA ALA A 270 2.88 18.05 15.54
C ALA A 270 4.30 17.68 15.08
N LEU A 271 4.93 16.71 15.73
CA LEU A 271 6.27 16.22 15.35
C LEU A 271 6.27 15.52 13.99
N VAL A 272 5.30 14.63 13.70
CA VAL A 272 5.24 13.96 12.40
C VAL A 272 4.84 14.93 11.29
N GLN A 273 4.02 15.95 11.57
CA GLN A 273 3.74 17.01 10.60
C GLN A 273 5.03 17.77 10.25
N LYS A 274 5.81 18.17 11.25
CA LYS A 274 7.11 18.81 11.04
C LYS A 274 8.09 17.90 10.29
N ALA A 275 8.07 16.60 10.57
CA ALA A 275 8.87 15.62 9.85
C ALA A 275 8.46 15.55 8.37
N ALA A 276 7.16 15.48 8.09
CA ALA A 276 6.62 15.50 6.73
C ALA A 276 7.02 16.79 5.98
N ASP A 277 6.96 17.96 6.63
CA ASP A 277 7.38 19.23 6.05
C ASP A 277 8.88 19.25 5.69
N ILE A 278 9.74 18.69 6.57
CA ILE A 278 11.18 18.59 6.30
C ILE A 278 11.44 17.63 5.13
N ILE A 279 10.79 16.46 5.09
CA ILE A 279 10.93 15.50 4.00
C ILE A 279 10.40 16.10 2.70
N ASN A 280 9.24 16.76 2.72
CA ASN A 280 8.64 17.41 1.57
C ASN A 280 9.44 18.63 1.09
N GLY A 281 10.11 19.34 1.99
CA GLY A 281 11.00 20.46 1.64
C GLY A 281 12.24 20.07 0.84
N SER A 282 12.57 18.77 0.73
CA SER A 282 13.65 18.22 -0.11
C SER A 282 13.17 17.75 -1.49
N ILE A 283 12.05 18.27 -1.99
CA ILE A 283 11.47 17.87 -3.28
C ILE A 283 12.39 18.30 -4.44
N ALA A 284 12.72 17.34 -5.34
CA ALA A 284 13.57 17.61 -6.49
C ALA A 284 12.89 18.54 -7.51
N ILE A 285 11.59 18.33 -7.79
CA ILE A 285 10.80 19.12 -8.73
C ILE A 285 9.71 19.86 -7.95
N PRO A 286 9.78 21.19 -7.77
CA PRO A 286 8.80 21.96 -7.00
C PRO A 286 7.51 22.21 -7.80
N CYS A 287 6.90 21.14 -8.30
CA CYS A 287 5.63 21.16 -9.00
C CYS A 287 4.45 21.21 -8.03
N THR A 288 3.56 22.19 -8.18
CA THR A 288 2.38 22.37 -7.33
C THR A 288 1.15 21.55 -7.77
N GLY A 289 1.26 20.75 -8.84
CA GLY A 289 0.15 19.92 -9.33
C GLY A 289 -1.00 20.69 -10.00
N CYS A 290 -0.85 21.99 -10.28
CA CYS A 290 -1.92 22.87 -10.79
C CYS A 290 -2.51 22.45 -12.16
N ALA A 291 -1.88 21.54 -12.88
CA ALA A 291 -2.33 20.90 -14.12
C ALA A 291 -2.49 21.83 -15.36
N TYR A 292 -2.15 23.13 -15.30
CA TYR A 292 -2.27 24.04 -16.45
C TYR A 292 -1.45 23.59 -17.68
N CYS A 293 -0.36 22.87 -17.46
CA CYS A 293 0.49 22.33 -18.52
C CYS A 293 -0.13 21.17 -19.29
N ILE A 294 -1.08 20.41 -18.72
CA ILE A 294 -1.67 19.20 -19.35
C ILE A 294 -2.46 19.59 -20.61
N ASN A 295 -3.40 20.53 -20.50
CA ASN A 295 -4.30 20.92 -21.58
C ASN A 295 -3.59 21.54 -22.79
N LYS A 296 -2.31 21.87 -22.66
CA LYS A 296 -1.50 22.45 -23.73
C LYS A 296 -0.44 21.51 -24.28
N CYS A 297 -0.34 20.30 -23.72
CA CYS A 297 0.59 19.29 -24.21
C CYS A 297 -0.01 18.54 -25.41
N PRO A 298 0.54 18.71 -26.64
CA PRO A 298 0.00 18.05 -27.83
C PRO A 298 0.19 16.53 -27.81
N LYS A 299 1.03 16.03 -26.90
CA LYS A 299 1.29 14.62 -26.67
C LYS A 299 0.54 14.04 -25.45
N ASN A 300 -0.35 14.81 -24.85
CA ASN A 300 -1.15 14.40 -23.69
C ASN A 300 -0.30 13.83 -22.53
N ILE A 301 0.91 14.38 -22.31
CA ILE A 301 1.80 13.91 -21.24
C ILE A 301 1.23 14.37 -19.89
N ALA A 302 1.08 13.43 -18.96
CA ALA A 302 0.58 13.70 -17.61
C ALA A 302 1.66 14.32 -16.71
N ILE A 303 2.21 15.47 -17.12
CA ILE A 303 3.40 16.12 -16.53
C ILE A 303 3.36 16.18 -14.99
N PRO A 304 2.30 16.69 -14.32
CA PRO A 304 2.28 16.75 -12.86
C PRO A 304 2.31 15.37 -12.19
N LYS A 305 1.64 14.38 -12.77
CA LYS A 305 1.66 13.00 -12.26
C LYS A 305 3.07 12.41 -12.34
N TYR A 306 3.75 12.59 -13.47
CA TYR A 306 5.12 12.09 -13.66
C TYR A 306 6.13 12.79 -12.74
N PHE A 307 5.97 14.08 -12.50
CA PHE A 307 6.79 14.82 -11.56
C PHE A 307 6.56 14.38 -10.11
N ALA A 308 5.32 14.09 -9.75
CA ALA A 308 5.01 13.55 -8.42
C ALA A 308 5.60 12.15 -8.22
N LEU A 309 5.51 11.26 -9.25
CA LEU A 309 6.15 9.95 -9.20
C LEU A 309 7.68 10.07 -9.10
N TYR A 310 8.30 10.94 -9.89
CA TYR A 310 9.74 11.20 -9.82
C TYR A 310 10.16 11.68 -8.43
N ASN A 311 9.45 12.65 -7.87
CA ASN A 311 9.70 13.14 -6.52
C ASN A 311 9.56 12.04 -5.45
N ALA A 312 8.55 11.17 -5.58
CA ALA A 312 8.33 10.06 -4.66
C ALA A 312 9.45 9.00 -4.77
N ASP A 313 9.88 8.71 -5.99
CA ASP A 313 10.95 7.75 -6.28
C ASP A 313 12.32 8.23 -5.80
N MET A 314 12.64 9.51 -6.03
CA MET A 314 13.90 10.12 -5.58
C MET A 314 14.06 10.22 -4.06
N ARG A 315 13.01 9.97 -3.30
CA ARG A 315 13.07 9.86 -1.83
C ARG A 315 13.43 8.45 -1.35
N GLU A 316 13.35 7.45 -2.22
CA GLU A 316 13.83 6.12 -1.90
C GLU A 316 15.36 6.13 -1.90
N LEU A 317 15.96 5.76 -0.75
CA LEU A 317 17.41 5.86 -0.54
C LEU A 317 18.24 4.85 -1.36
N GLU A 318 17.60 3.82 -1.89
CA GLU A 318 18.21 2.84 -2.76
C GLU A 318 17.63 2.96 -4.17
N THR A 319 18.49 3.14 -5.16
CA THR A 319 18.13 3.08 -6.58
C THR A 319 17.78 1.63 -6.96
N LYS A 320 16.59 1.20 -6.61
CA LYS A 320 16.06 -0.09 -7.04
C LYS A 320 15.68 -0.01 -8.52
N ALA A 321 15.99 -1.06 -9.26
CA ALA A 321 15.57 -1.17 -10.66
C ALA A 321 14.03 -1.11 -10.80
N TRP A 322 13.31 -1.57 -9.77
CA TRP A 322 11.85 -1.56 -9.70
C TRP A 322 11.37 -0.91 -8.40
N THR A 323 10.42 0.00 -8.53
CA THR A 323 9.71 0.68 -7.42
C THR A 323 8.22 0.71 -7.72
N ALA A 324 7.39 0.97 -6.71
CA ALA A 324 5.95 1.19 -6.92
C ALA A 324 5.70 2.36 -7.91
N GLN A 325 6.57 3.36 -7.90
CA GLN A 325 6.51 4.50 -8.80
C GLN A 325 6.79 4.11 -10.25
N THR A 326 7.69 3.16 -10.50
CA THR A 326 7.94 2.60 -11.84
C THR A 326 6.68 1.90 -12.39
N MET A 327 5.97 1.14 -11.55
CA MET A 327 4.72 0.49 -11.93
C MET A 327 3.62 1.52 -12.23
N LEU A 328 3.45 2.51 -11.37
CA LEU A 328 2.47 3.59 -11.59
C LEU A 328 2.79 4.41 -12.84
N TYR A 329 4.07 4.66 -13.13
CA TYR A 329 4.49 5.31 -14.37
C TYR A 329 4.06 4.49 -15.59
N SER A 330 4.27 3.18 -15.59
CA SER A 330 3.83 2.28 -16.66
C SER A 330 2.31 2.38 -16.86
N HIS A 331 1.52 2.30 -15.79
CA HIS A 331 0.05 2.40 -15.88
C HIS A 331 -0.42 3.77 -16.42
N PHE A 332 0.20 4.85 -15.97
CA PHE A 332 -0.15 6.18 -16.48
C PHE A 332 0.27 6.34 -17.94
N SER A 333 1.38 5.76 -18.37
CA SER A 333 1.84 5.82 -19.76
C SER A 333 0.96 5.00 -20.73
N GLU A 334 0.09 4.12 -20.25
CA GLU A 334 -0.96 3.45 -21.04
C GLU A 334 -2.15 4.39 -21.34
N GLN A 335 -2.41 5.35 -20.45
CA GLN A 335 -3.54 6.28 -20.55
C GLN A 335 -3.13 7.64 -21.14
N PHE A 336 -1.88 8.04 -20.89
CA PHE A 336 -1.30 9.33 -21.27
C PHE A 336 -0.05 9.12 -22.13
N GLY A 337 0.42 10.17 -22.79
CA GLY A 337 1.71 10.14 -23.49
C GLY A 337 2.86 9.87 -22.51
N LYS A 338 3.85 9.09 -22.94
CA LYS A 338 5.10 8.88 -22.19
C LYS A 338 5.89 10.19 -22.05
N ALA A 339 6.77 10.26 -21.06
CA ALA A 339 7.65 11.42 -20.93
C ALA A 339 8.57 11.58 -22.16
N SER A 340 9.00 10.46 -22.77
CA SER A 340 9.80 10.44 -24.03
C SER A 340 9.05 10.90 -25.27
N ASP A 341 7.70 10.95 -25.26
CA ASP A 341 6.92 11.51 -26.36
C ASP A 341 7.04 13.03 -26.47
N CYS A 342 7.75 13.68 -25.54
CA CYS A 342 7.92 15.13 -25.52
C CYS A 342 8.64 15.63 -26.77
N ILE A 343 7.94 16.48 -27.56
CA ILE A 343 8.47 17.10 -28.78
C ILE A 343 9.18 18.45 -28.50
N GLU A 344 9.46 18.75 -27.26
CA GLU A 344 10.16 19.96 -26.78
C GLU A 344 9.53 21.30 -27.24
N CYS A 345 8.24 21.36 -27.50
CA CYS A 345 7.55 22.55 -27.99
C CYS A 345 7.46 23.72 -26.98
N GLY A 346 7.74 23.49 -25.71
CA GLY A 346 7.78 24.50 -24.64
C GLY A 346 6.42 25.10 -24.23
N GLN A 347 5.30 24.62 -24.75
CA GLN A 347 3.97 25.17 -24.40
C GLN A 347 3.63 24.97 -22.93
N CYS A 348 4.03 23.85 -22.34
CA CYS A 348 3.83 23.53 -20.92
C CYS A 348 4.57 24.51 -19.99
N GLU A 349 5.78 24.93 -20.37
CA GLU A 349 6.59 25.89 -19.58
C GLU A 349 5.99 27.29 -19.60
N LYS A 350 5.43 27.72 -20.75
CA LYS A 350 4.72 29.00 -20.86
C LYS A 350 3.49 29.09 -19.96
N MET A 351 2.86 27.95 -19.68
CA MET A 351 1.66 27.87 -18.85
C MET A 351 1.96 27.59 -17.36
N CYS A 352 3.22 27.29 -17.03
CA CYS A 352 3.59 26.93 -15.67
C CYS A 352 3.71 28.18 -14.78
N PRO A 353 2.85 28.38 -13.77
CA PRO A 353 2.94 29.54 -12.87
C PRO A 353 4.18 29.50 -11.96
N GLN A 354 4.84 28.34 -11.87
CA GLN A 354 6.09 28.16 -11.13
C GLN A 354 7.33 28.33 -12.02
N HIS A 355 7.16 28.61 -13.32
CA HIS A 355 8.25 28.77 -14.30
C HIS A 355 9.24 27.61 -14.32
N LEU A 356 8.74 26.36 -14.12
CA LEU A 356 9.58 25.17 -14.09
C LEU A 356 10.16 24.85 -15.47
N PRO A 357 11.43 24.44 -15.58
CA PRO A 357 12.02 23.93 -16.82
C PRO A 357 11.50 22.50 -17.08
N ILE A 358 10.23 22.41 -17.49
CA ILE A 358 9.48 21.14 -17.59
C ILE A 358 10.15 20.15 -18.54
N ARG A 359 10.67 20.61 -19.66
CA ARG A 359 11.35 19.76 -20.66
C ARG A 359 12.60 19.10 -20.08
N GLU A 360 13.39 19.83 -19.32
CA GLU A 360 14.59 19.28 -18.66
C GLU A 360 14.22 18.25 -17.58
N TRP A 361 13.16 18.51 -16.84
CA TRP A 361 12.66 17.55 -15.86
C TRP A 361 12.06 16.30 -16.52
N LEU A 362 11.37 16.43 -17.64
CA LEU A 362 10.87 15.27 -18.40
C LEU A 362 12.02 14.37 -18.88
N LYS A 363 13.17 14.91 -19.30
CA LYS A 363 14.37 14.13 -19.63
C LYS A 363 14.85 13.30 -18.44
N LYS A 364 14.82 13.85 -17.22
CA LYS A 364 15.19 13.11 -16.02
C LYS A 364 14.15 12.01 -15.68
N VAL A 365 12.86 12.29 -15.88
CA VAL A 365 11.79 11.31 -15.75
C VAL A 365 12.01 10.14 -16.73
N VAL A 366 12.33 10.42 -18.00
CA VAL A 366 12.70 9.40 -19.01
C VAL A 366 13.88 8.55 -18.54
N ALA A 367 14.98 9.21 -18.13
CA ALA A 367 16.16 8.53 -17.68
C ALA A 367 15.89 7.59 -16.49
N ARG A 368 14.95 7.96 -15.61
CA ARG A 368 14.61 7.16 -14.43
C ARG A 368 13.62 6.03 -14.72
N PHE A 369 12.58 6.29 -15.49
CA PHE A 369 11.46 5.34 -15.65
C PHE A 369 11.44 4.61 -16.98
N GLU A 370 12.15 5.10 -18.01
CA GLU A 370 12.17 4.52 -19.34
C GLU A 370 13.57 4.01 -19.75
N GLY A 371 14.64 4.40 -19.06
CA GLY A 371 16.04 4.06 -19.38
C GLY A 371 16.54 2.72 -18.84
N THR A 372 15.71 1.90 -18.23
CA THR A 372 16.09 0.62 -17.55
C THR A 372 15.19 -0.56 -17.92
N LEU A 373 14.75 -0.64 -19.16
CA LEU A 373 14.11 -1.85 -19.70
C LEU A 373 15.06 -2.57 -20.64
#